data_f193fa4dc9ea69d579dd47e86baf8ea2
#
_entry.id   f193fa4dc9ea69d579dd47e86baf8ea2
#
_cell.length_a   1.000
_cell.length_b   1.000
_cell.length_c   1.000
_cell.angle_alpha   90.00
_cell.angle_beta   90.00
_cell.angle_gamma   90.00
#
_symmetry.space_group_name_H-M   'P 1'
#
loop_
_entity.id
_entity.type
_entity.pdbx_description
1 polymer ?
#
loop_
_entity_poly.entity_id
_entity_poly.type
_entity_poly.pdbx_seq_one_letter_code
_entity_poly.pdbx_strand_id
1 'polypeptide(L)'
;SYINSSKERMYDVISTFVNNAENSIALNDFSQIFKTVTVWIKFRPRKLGQYVEVMKERTTDTTISVRYSDNLYIPHIKEVLKEHKIKMVSNENNVMVCKTPRPSDQDIEIAVQKIKVLANTARSSLSQGKAAEIQRLQSALKNEYLEAKDVKYAITSIEKIEEKFAAVLTYSRLEAEKKISGKLFRYDSN
;
A
#
# COMPACT_ATOMS: atom_id res chain seq x y z
N SER A 1 3.15 18.70 23.58
CA SER A 1 3.30 20.02 22.94
C SER A 1 2.56 20.05 21.62
N TYR A 2 2.10 21.20 21.16
CA TYR A 2 1.42 21.41 19.88
C TYR A 2 2.26 20.92 18.70
N ILE A 3 3.57 21.14 18.72
CA ILE A 3 4.50 20.71 17.68
C ILE A 3 4.56 19.19 17.58
N ASN A 4 4.69 18.50 18.72
CA ASN A 4 4.75 17.03 18.72
C ASN A 4 3.43 16.39 18.28
N SER A 5 2.31 16.93 18.73
CA SER A 5 0.98 16.47 18.32
C SER A 5 0.78 16.61 16.79
N SER A 6 1.19 17.72 16.21
CA SER A 6 1.17 17.93 14.77
C SER A 6 2.07 16.93 14.03
N LYS A 7 3.26 16.70 14.54
CA LYS A 7 4.22 15.76 13.94
C LYS A 7 3.69 14.33 13.93
N GLU A 8 3.13 13.87 15.04
CA GLU A 8 2.52 12.54 15.14
C GLU A 8 1.37 12.38 14.16
N ARG A 9 0.48 13.36 14.09
CA ARG A 9 -0.67 13.35 13.17
C ARG A 9 -0.23 13.32 11.71
N MET A 10 0.77 14.11 11.33
CA MET A 10 1.31 14.13 9.98
C MET A 10 2.01 12.81 9.64
N TYR A 11 2.71 12.21 10.58
CA TYR A 11 3.29 10.88 10.42
C TYR A 11 2.23 9.82 10.14
N ASP A 12 1.11 9.84 10.87
CA ASP A 12 0.01 8.91 10.65
C ASP A 12 -0.60 9.06 9.25
N VAL A 13 -0.71 10.28 8.74
CA VAL A 13 -1.17 10.53 7.36
C VAL A 13 -0.25 9.87 6.34
N ILE A 14 1.06 10.02 6.49
CA ILE A 14 2.05 9.40 5.60
C ILE A 14 2.02 7.88 5.71
N SER A 15 1.96 7.34 6.92
CA SER A 15 1.88 5.88 7.13
C SER A 15 0.62 5.29 6.51
N THR A 16 -0.51 5.95 6.62
CA THR A 16 -1.76 5.53 5.98
C THR A 16 -1.63 5.54 4.45
N PHE A 17 -1.02 6.59 3.89
CA PHE A 17 -0.76 6.65 2.45
C PHE A 17 0.13 5.51 1.99
N VAL A 18 1.25 5.26 2.66
CA VAL A 18 2.21 4.19 2.29
C VAL A 18 1.52 2.82 2.32
N ASN A 19 0.76 2.52 3.36
CA ASN A 19 0.04 1.26 3.47
C ASN A 19 -1.00 1.07 2.35
N ASN A 20 -1.77 2.11 2.05
CA ASN A 20 -2.76 2.08 0.97
C ASN A 20 -2.10 1.98 -0.41
N ALA A 21 -0.97 2.65 -0.61
CA ALA A 21 -0.20 2.57 -1.84
C ALA A 21 0.39 1.16 -2.05
N GLU A 22 0.91 0.53 -1.02
CA GLU A 22 1.40 -0.86 -1.09
C GLU A 22 0.30 -1.84 -1.51
N ASN A 23 -0.91 -1.69 -0.98
CA ASN A 23 -2.07 -2.49 -1.40
C ASN A 23 -2.43 -2.27 -2.87
N SER A 24 -2.25 -1.06 -3.37
CA SER A 24 -2.50 -0.72 -4.79
C SER A 24 -1.38 -1.21 -5.73
N ILE A 25 -0.14 -1.33 -5.24
CA ILE A 25 0.99 -1.90 -5.99
C ILE A 25 0.81 -3.41 -6.20
N ALA A 26 0.17 -4.10 -5.26
CA ALA A 26 -0.12 -5.53 -5.34
C ALA A 26 -1.23 -5.85 -6.37
N LEU A 27 -1.15 -5.31 -7.58
CA LEU A 27 -2.13 -5.42 -8.66
C LEU A 27 -2.48 -6.85 -9.04
N ASN A 28 -1.54 -7.78 -8.86
CA ASN A 28 -1.70 -9.19 -9.14
C ASN A 28 -1.08 -10.00 -7.99
N ASP A 29 -1.50 -9.68 -6.77
CA ASP A 29 -1.11 -10.50 -5.63
C ASP A 29 -1.92 -11.79 -5.60
N PHE A 30 -1.55 -12.72 -6.47
CA PHE A 30 -2.15 -14.03 -6.54
C PHE A 30 -1.99 -14.83 -5.25
N SER A 31 -1.07 -14.44 -4.36
CA SER A 31 -0.94 -15.06 -3.04
C SER A 31 -2.21 -14.88 -2.20
N GLN A 32 -2.86 -13.73 -2.29
CA GLN A 32 -4.12 -13.46 -1.60
C GLN A 32 -5.26 -14.32 -2.14
N ILE A 33 -5.29 -14.59 -3.44
CA ILE A 33 -6.30 -15.46 -4.06
C ILE A 33 -6.20 -16.87 -3.49
N PHE A 34 -5.01 -17.44 -3.40
CA PHE A 34 -4.80 -18.76 -2.78
C PHE A 34 -5.20 -18.78 -1.31
N LYS A 35 -4.98 -17.69 -0.59
CA LYS A 35 -5.35 -17.59 0.84
C LYS A 35 -6.84 -17.48 1.08
N THR A 36 -7.56 -16.78 0.20
CA THR A 36 -8.96 -16.41 0.41
C THR A 36 -9.97 -17.31 -0.29
N VAL A 37 -9.56 -18.08 -1.31
CA VAL A 37 -10.46 -18.97 -2.03
C VAL A 37 -11.01 -20.07 -1.13
N THR A 38 -12.32 -20.30 -1.23
CA THR A 38 -12.98 -21.40 -0.51
C THR A 38 -13.04 -22.63 -1.39
N VAL A 39 -12.59 -23.74 -0.87
CA VAL A 39 -12.60 -25.06 -1.53
C VAL A 39 -13.34 -26.07 -0.68
N TRP A 40 -13.91 -27.11 -1.31
CA TRP A 40 -14.59 -28.19 -0.62
C TRP A 40 -13.61 -29.34 -0.39
N ILE A 41 -13.27 -29.56 0.87
CA ILE A 41 -12.38 -30.65 1.28
C ILE A 41 -13.14 -31.55 2.24
N LYS A 42 -13.25 -32.83 1.88
CA LYS A 42 -13.99 -33.84 2.66
C LYS A 42 -15.40 -33.35 3.02
N PHE A 43 -16.12 -32.84 2.02
CA PHE A 43 -17.51 -32.34 2.16
C PHE A 43 -17.68 -31.11 3.08
N ARG A 44 -16.61 -30.40 3.37
CA ARG A 44 -16.66 -29.17 4.17
C ARG A 44 -15.99 -28.00 3.44
N PRO A 45 -16.58 -26.80 3.52
CA PRO A 45 -15.93 -25.61 2.96
C PRO A 45 -14.73 -25.22 3.83
N ARG A 46 -13.58 -25.00 3.19
CA ARG A 46 -12.34 -24.60 3.83
C ARG A 46 -11.63 -23.53 3.00
N LYS A 47 -10.84 -22.68 3.66
CA LYS A 47 -9.96 -21.74 2.95
C LYS A 47 -8.70 -22.50 2.51
N LEU A 48 -8.39 -22.43 1.21
CA LEU A 48 -7.21 -23.11 0.65
C LEU A 48 -5.92 -22.65 1.32
N GLY A 49 -5.84 -21.39 1.74
CA GLY A 49 -4.69 -20.83 2.45
C GLY A 49 -4.33 -21.51 3.76
N GLN A 50 -5.21 -22.35 4.33
CA GLN A 50 -4.89 -23.17 5.51
C GLN A 50 -4.00 -24.36 5.19
N TYR A 51 -3.93 -24.78 3.92
CA TYR A 51 -3.26 -26.02 3.48
C TYR A 51 -2.12 -25.77 2.50
N VAL A 52 -1.98 -24.54 2.01
CA VAL A 52 -0.94 -24.17 1.07
C VAL A 52 -0.22 -22.92 1.53
N GLU A 53 1.05 -22.83 1.22
CA GLU A 53 1.90 -21.67 1.45
C GLU A 53 2.33 -21.10 0.11
N VAL A 54 2.09 -19.83 -0.11
CA VAL A 54 2.48 -19.14 -1.33
C VAL A 54 3.67 -18.25 -1.04
N MET A 55 4.75 -18.48 -1.77
CA MET A 55 5.99 -17.72 -1.68
C MET A 55 6.20 -16.89 -2.95
N LYS A 56 6.56 -15.65 -2.76
CA LYS A 56 6.90 -14.69 -3.82
C LYS A 56 8.21 -14.02 -3.43
N GLU A 57 9.23 -14.13 -4.26
CA GLU A 57 10.56 -13.58 -3.92
C GLU A 57 10.56 -12.05 -3.93
N ARG A 58 9.79 -11.43 -4.83
CA ARG A 58 9.69 -9.96 -4.96
C ARG A 58 8.27 -9.54 -5.35
N THR A 59 7.84 -8.35 -4.93
CA THR A 59 6.52 -7.79 -5.26
C THR A 59 6.27 -7.61 -6.75
N THR A 60 7.31 -7.47 -7.55
CA THR A 60 7.26 -7.32 -9.01
C THR A 60 7.54 -8.61 -9.76
N ASP A 61 7.77 -9.72 -9.05
CA ASP A 61 8.08 -11.00 -9.67
C ASP A 61 6.82 -11.64 -10.27
N THR A 62 6.96 -12.17 -11.48
CA THR A 62 5.91 -12.92 -12.16
C THR A 62 5.95 -14.41 -11.84
N THR A 63 6.81 -14.83 -10.94
CA THR A 63 6.96 -16.22 -10.51
C THR A 63 6.51 -16.36 -9.06
N ILE A 64 5.62 -17.30 -8.81
CA ILE A 64 5.17 -17.68 -7.48
C ILE A 64 5.41 -19.17 -7.25
N SER A 65 5.68 -19.56 -6.01
CA SER A 65 5.79 -20.95 -5.59
C SER A 65 4.67 -21.30 -4.62
N VAL A 66 3.94 -22.35 -4.92
CA VAL A 66 2.86 -22.87 -4.07
C VAL A 66 3.32 -24.17 -3.44
N ARG A 67 3.55 -24.16 -2.14
CA ARG A 67 3.90 -25.36 -1.36
C ARG A 67 2.63 -25.96 -0.79
N TYR A 68 2.48 -27.26 -0.91
CA TYR A 68 1.36 -28.02 -0.37
C TYR A 68 1.84 -29.22 0.44
N SER A 69 1.08 -29.62 1.44
CA SER A 69 1.43 -30.72 2.34
C SER A 69 0.97 -32.10 1.87
N ASP A 70 -0.03 -32.14 1.00
CA ASP A 70 -0.65 -33.39 0.55
C ASP A 70 -1.13 -33.25 -0.91
N ASN A 71 -1.01 -34.32 -1.67
CA ASN A 71 -1.49 -34.41 -3.05
C ASN A 71 -3.00 -34.18 -3.19
N LEU A 72 -3.75 -34.34 -2.12
CA LEU A 72 -5.19 -34.05 -2.05
C LEU A 72 -5.51 -32.59 -2.48
N TYR A 73 -4.61 -31.65 -2.24
CA TYR A 73 -4.82 -30.23 -2.56
C TYR A 73 -4.45 -29.87 -3.99
N ILE A 74 -3.76 -30.73 -4.73
CA ILE A 74 -3.33 -30.49 -6.12
C ILE A 74 -4.51 -30.10 -7.04
N PRO A 75 -5.64 -30.82 -7.05
CA PRO A 75 -6.77 -30.46 -7.91
C PRO A 75 -7.32 -29.05 -7.61
N HIS A 76 -7.38 -28.69 -6.33
CA HIS A 76 -7.85 -27.37 -5.90
C HIS A 76 -6.89 -26.25 -6.31
N ILE A 77 -5.58 -26.48 -6.20
CA ILE A 77 -4.56 -25.53 -6.66
C ILE A 77 -4.66 -25.37 -8.18
N LYS A 78 -4.76 -26.45 -8.93
CA LYS A 78 -4.88 -26.41 -10.39
C LYS A 78 -6.12 -25.68 -10.88
N GLU A 79 -7.23 -25.79 -10.17
CA GLU A 79 -8.46 -25.04 -10.45
C GLU A 79 -8.25 -23.54 -10.32
N VAL A 80 -7.60 -23.09 -9.24
CA VAL A 80 -7.25 -21.67 -9.05
C VAL A 80 -6.29 -21.18 -10.14
N LEU A 81 -5.28 -21.98 -10.50
CA LEU A 81 -4.36 -21.65 -11.58
C LEU A 81 -5.09 -21.44 -12.92
N LYS A 82 -6.01 -22.34 -13.24
CA LYS A 82 -6.80 -22.26 -14.46
C LYS A 82 -7.70 -21.04 -14.50
N GLU A 83 -8.41 -20.76 -13.41
CA GLU A 83 -9.33 -19.64 -13.29
C GLU A 83 -8.63 -18.29 -13.46
N HIS A 84 -7.41 -18.15 -12.93
CA HIS A 84 -6.61 -16.92 -12.99
C HIS A 84 -5.56 -16.89 -14.10
N LYS A 85 -5.58 -17.85 -15.02
CA LYS A 85 -4.64 -17.95 -16.14
C LYS A 85 -3.16 -18.00 -15.72
N ILE A 86 -2.89 -18.62 -14.61
CA ILE A 86 -1.54 -18.85 -14.09
C ILE A 86 -1.01 -20.16 -14.67
N LYS A 87 0.20 -20.13 -15.22
CA LYS A 87 0.84 -21.32 -15.82
C LYS A 87 1.71 -22.04 -14.80
N MET A 88 1.49 -23.34 -14.61
CA MET A 88 2.41 -24.19 -13.87
C MET A 88 3.66 -24.45 -14.71
N VAL A 89 4.83 -24.16 -14.16
CA VAL A 89 6.14 -24.42 -14.79
C VAL A 89 6.70 -25.75 -14.34
N SER A 90 6.62 -26.05 -13.05
CA SER A 90 7.09 -27.32 -12.48
C SER A 90 6.28 -27.69 -11.23
N ASN A 91 6.31 -28.99 -10.91
CA ASN A 91 5.70 -29.52 -9.69
C ASN A 91 6.60 -30.63 -9.14
N GLU A 92 7.51 -30.25 -8.27
CA GLU A 92 8.48 -31.14 -7.66
C GLU A 92 8.57 -30.90 -6.16
N ASN A 93 8.78 -31.98 -5.40
CA ASN A 93 8.98 -31.91 -3.94
C ASN A 93 7.87 -31.13 -3.20
N ASN A 94 6.61 -31.33 -3.59
CA ASN A 94 5.45 -30.66 -3.02
C ASN A 94 5.45 -29.14 -3.20
N VAL A 95 6.16 -28.65 -4.23
CA VAL A 95 6.21 -27.23 -4.61
C VAL A 95 5.85 -27.09 -6.08
N MET A 96 4.77 -26.35 -6.36
CA MET A 96 4.43 -25.91 -7.71
C MET A 96 5.05 -24.55 -7.97
N VAL A 97 5.91 -24.46 -8.98
CA VAL A 97 6.41 -23.17 -9.48
C VAL A 97 5.50 -22.73 -10.60
N CYS A 98 4.97 -21.54 -10.48
CA CYS A 98 3.96 -21.01 -11.38
C CYS A 98 4.36 -19.64 -11.92
N LYS A 99 3.96 -19.36 -13.16
CA LYS A 99 4.17 -18.08 -13.82
C LYS A 99 2.85 -17.33 -13.88
N THR A 100 2.81 -16.14 -13.27
CA THR A 100 1.63 -15.29 -13.24
C THR A 100 1.55 -14.41 -14.48
N PRO A 101 0.34 -14.05 -14.95
CA PRO A 101 0.20 -13.11 -16.04
C PRO A 101 0.72 -11.73 -15.65
N ARG A 102 1.25 -10.99 -16.61
CA ARG A 102 1.66 -9.60 -16.39
C ARG A 102 0.42 -8.70 -16.37
N PRO A 103 0.42 -7.63 -15.55
CA PRO A 103 -0.62 -6.62 -15.63
C PRO A 103 -0.68 -5.99 -17.02
N SER A 104 -1.88 -5.70 -17.50
CA SER A 104 -2.06 -4.92 -18.73
C SER A 104 -1.62 -3.46 -18.49
N ASP A 105 -1.30 -2.74 -19.58
CA ASP A 105 -0.98 -1.31 -19.49
C ASP A 105 -2.15 -0.52 -18.90
N GLN A 106 -3.38 -0.92 -19.19
CA GLN A 106 -4.57 -0.31 -18.60
C GLN A 106 -4.65 -0.53 -17.08
N ASP A 107 -4.36 -1.75 -16.60
CA ASP A 107 -4.34 -2.04 -15.17
C ASP A 107 -3.27 -1.21 -14.44
N ILE A 108 -2.11 -1.06 -15.06
CA ILE A 108 -1.02 -0.22 -14.56
C ILE A 108 -1.48 1.24 -14.46
N GLU A 109 -2.10 1.77 -15.51
CA GLU A 109 -2.59 3.15 -15.52
C GLU A 109 -3.65 3.39 -14.45
N ILE A 110 -4.61 2.49 -14.29
CA ILE A 110 -5.62 2.56 -13.23
C ILE A 110 -4.97 2.58 -11.84
N ALA A 111 -3.97 1.75 -11.61
CA ALA A 111 -3.27 1.71 -10.32
C ALA A 111 -2.46 2.99 -10.06
N VAL A 112 -1.79 3.54 -11.07
CA VAL A 112 -1.10 4.82 -10.98
C VAL A 112 -2.08 5.94 -10.62
N GLN A 113 -3.24 5.98 -11.25
CA GLN A 113 -4.27 6.97 -10.92
C GLN A 113 -4.79 6.83 -9.49
N LYS A 114 -4.98 5.60 -9.00
CA LYS A 114 -5.35 5.35 -7.60
C LYS A 114 -4.32 5.92 -6.63
N ILE A 115 -3.03 5.73 -6.91
CA ILE A 115 -1.94 6.28 -6.07
C ILE A 115 -1.96 7.80 -6.09
N LYS A 116 -2.18 8.43 -7.24
CA LYS A 116 -2.31 9.90 -7.34
C LYS A 116 -3.47 10.42 -6.49
N VAL A 117 -4.61 9.75 -6.53
CA VAL A 117 -5.78 10.09 -5.70
C VAL A 117 -5.47 9.94 -4.21
N LEU A 118 -4.85 8.84 -3.80
CA LEU A 118 -4.42 8.62 -2.42
C LEU A 118 -3.45 9.70 -1.94
N ALA A 119 -2.48 10.09 -2.78
CA ALA A 119 -1.53 11.15 -2.48
C ALA A 119 -2.21 12.51 -2.33
N ASN A 120 -3.17 12.84 -3.19
CA ASN A 120 -3.95 14.08 -3.09
C ASN A 120 -4.78 14.13 -1.80
N THR A 121 -5.40 13.01 -1.42
CA THR A 121 -6.13 12.88 -0.16
C THR A 121 -5.20 13.07 1.04
N ALA A 122 -4.02 12.46 1.03
CA ALA A 122 -3.02 12.63 2.07
C ALA A 122 -2.53 14.08 2.17
N ARG A 123 -2.28 14.73 1.04
CA ARG A 123 -1.87 16.15 1.00
C ARG A 123 -2.93 17.07 1.58
N SER A 124 -4.20 16.84 1.25
CA SER A 124 -5.33 17.57 1.85
C SER A 124 -5.40 17.37 3.36
N SER A 125 -5.18 16.14 3.84
CA SER A 125 -5.15 15.83 5.27
C SER A 125 -4.00 16.54 6.00
N LEU A 126 -2.82 16.64 5.38
CA LEU A 126 -1.69 17.41 5.92
C LEU A 126 -2.05 18.91 6.05
N SER A 127 -2.61 19.50 5.02
CA SER A 127 -3.01 20.91 5.01
C SER A 127 -4.10 21.20 6.03
N GLN A 128 -5.12 20.34 6.14
CA GLN A 128 -6.20 20.49 7.11
C GLN A 128 -5.69 20.35 8.54
N GLY A 129 -4.81 19.39 8.79
CA GLY A 129 -4.19 19.18 10.11
C GLY A 129 -3.35 20.39 10.52
N LYS A 130 -2.56 20.95 9.62
CA LYS A 130 -1.81 22.18 9.84
C LYS A 130 -2.73 23.36 10.18
N ALA A 131 -3.75 23.59 9.36
CA ALA A 131 -4.70 24.69 9.59
C ALA A 131 -5.43 24.58 10.93
N ALA A 132 -5.87 23.37 11.31
CA ALA A 132 -6.53 23.13 12.59
C ALA A 132 -5.61 23.42 13.77
N GLU A 133 -4.34 23.03 13.70
CA GLU A 133 -3.39 23.26 14.78
C GLU A 133 -3.00 24.73 14.91
N ILE A 134 -2.84 25.44 13.80
CA ILE A 134 -2.61 26.89 13.79
C ILE A 134 -3.79 27.62 14.42
N GLN A 135 -5.02 27.21 14.10
CA GLN A 135 -6.23 27.79 14.69
C GLN A 135 -6.27 27.58 16.22
N ARG A 136 -5.88 26.39 16.69
CA ARG A 136 -5.78 26.10 18.15
C ARG A 136 -4.75 27.00 18.84
N LEU A 137 -3.59 27.22 18.22
CA LEU A 137 -2.55 28.12 18.73
C LEU A 137 -3.02 29.55 18.80
N GLN A 138 -3.71 30.03 17.77
CA GLN A 138 -4.27 31.38 17.73
C GLN A 138 -5.36 31.57 18.78
N SER A 139 -6.19 30.56 19.02
CA SER A 139 -7.18 30.59 20.10
C SER A 139 -6.53 30.62 21.48
N ALA A 140 -5.46 29.85 21.68
CA ALA A 140 -4.71 29.87 22.92
C ALA A 140 -4.04 31.22 23.18
N LEU A 141 -3.55 31.88 22.14
CA LEU A 141 -3.02 33.25 22.25
C LEU A 141 -4.12 34.26 22.64
N LYS A 142 -5.27 34.18 21.97
CA LYS A 142 -6.42 35.05 22.27
C LYS A 142 -6.92 34.91 23.70
N ASN A 143 -6.86 33.72 24.27
CA ASN A 143 -7.28 33.42 25.62
C ASN A 143 -6.14 33.59 26.67
N GLU A 144 -5.02 34.15 26.27
CA GLU A 144 -3.87 34.44 27.13
C GLU A 144 -3.23 33.20 27.78
N TYR A 145 -3.43 31.99 27.19
CA TYR A 145 -2.76 30.77 27.67
C TYR A 145 -1.33 30.62 27.15
N LEU A 146 -0.98 31.34 26.10
CA LEU A 146 0.35 31.32 25.48
C LEU A 146 0.79 32.75 25.13
N GLU A 147 2.10 32.97 25.12
CA GLU A 147 2.69 34.23 24.69
C GLU A 147 2.79 34.28 23.14
N ALA A 148 2.71 35.51 22.60
CA ALA A 148 2.78 35.75 21.14
C ALA A 148 4.06 35.18 20.50
N LYS A 149 5.19 35.28 21.19
CA LYS A 149 6.48 34.76 20.74
C LYS A 149 6.45 33.25 20.60
N ASP A 150 5.88 32.54 21.57
CA ASP A 150 5.80 31.09 21.59
C ASP A 150 4.83 30.58 20.48
N VAL A 151 3.72 31.28 20.29
CA VAL A 151 2.76 30.96 19.22
C VAL A 151 3.40 31.13 17.85
N LYS A 152 4.12 32.23 17.61
CA LYS A 152 4.82 32.48 16.35
C LYS A 152 5.87 31.39 16.06
N TYR A 153 6.64 31.01 17.06
CA TYR A 153 7.62 29.94 16.96
C TYR A 153 6.95 28.58 16.61
N ALA A 154 5.87 28.24 17.31
CA ALA A 154 5.13 27.00 17.08
C ALA A 154 4.52 26.96 15.67
N ILE A 155 3.91 28.03 15.21
CA ILE A 155 3.35 28.12 13.85
C ILE A 155 4.45 27.89 12.79
N THR A 156 5.56 28.61 12.90
CA THR A 156 6.70 28.47 11.98
C THR A 156 7.24 27.04 11.97
N SER A 157 7.35 26.40 13.14
CA SER A 157 7.80 25.03 13.27
C SER A 157 6.83 24.04 12.63
N ILE A 158 5.53 24.22 12.81
CA ILE A 158 4.48 23.38 12.22
C ILE A 158 4.49 23.50 10.70
N GLU A 159 4.62 24.71 10.16
CA GLU A 159 4.71 24.95 8.70
C GLU A 159 5.94 24.24 8.09
N LYS A 160 7.09 24.31 8.74
CA LYS A 160 8.31 23.60 8.31
C LYS A 160 8.16 22.08 8.35
N ILE A 161 7.51 21.57 9.39
CA ILE A 161 7.24 20.13 9.52
C ILE A 161 6.29 19.66 8.41
N GLU A 162 5.22 20.40 8.14
CA GLU A 162 4.28 20.09 7.06
C GLU A 162 4.98 20.07 5.71
N GLU A 163 5.84 21.04 5.43
CA GLU A 163 6.61 21.10 4.20
C GLU A 163 7.50 19.86 4.02
N LYS A 164 8.17 19.42 5.10
CA LYS A 164 8.96 18.18 5.08
C LYS A 164 8.11 16.94 4.82
N PHE A 165 6.98 16.81 5.48
CA PHE A 165 6.07 15.68 5.24
C PHE A 165 5.45 15.70 3.85
N ALA A 166 5.14 16.87 3.30
CA ALA A 166 4.69 17.01 1.92
C ALA A 166 5.76 16.54 0.92
N ALA A 167 7.03 16.84 1.16
CA ALA A 167 8.14 16.36 0.35
C ALA A 167 8.29 14.83 0.43
N VAL A 168 8.19 14.25 1.62
CA VAL A 168 8.19 12.79 1.83
C VAL A 168 7.02 12.13 1.11
N LEU A 169 5.85 12.73 1.16
CA LEU A 169 4.65 12.23 0.45
C LEU A 169 4.88 12.20 -1.06
N THR A 170 5.42 13.27 -1.64
CA THR A 170 5.74 13.33 -3.07
C THR A 170 6.75 12.26 -3.46
N TYR A 171 7.81 12.09 -2.69
CA TYR A 171 8.80 11.04 -2.92
C TYR A 171 8.18 9.64 -2.85
N SER A 172 7.36 9.37 -1.82
CA SER A 172 6.69 8.08 -1.64
C SER A 172 5.70 7.78 -2.78
N ARG A 173 5.00 8.80 -3.28
CA ARG A 173 4.13 8.69 -4.44
C ARG A 173 4.91 8.28 -5.69
N LEU A 174 5.99 8.97 -5.98
CA LEU A 174 6.84 8.70 -7.16
C LEU A 174 7.47 7.31 -7.08
N GLU A 175 7.94 6.89 -5.91
CA GLU A 175 8.46 5.53 -5.70
C GLU A 175 7.39 4.46 -5.93
N ALA A 176 6.17 4.68 -5.45
CA ALA A 176 5.05 3.77 -5.66
C ALA A 176 4.66 3.67 -7.15
N GLU A 177 4.55 4.80 -7.84
CA GLU A 177 4.28 4.85 -9.28
C GLU A 177 5.36 4.14 -10.09
N LYS A 178 6.62 4.33 -9.73
CA LYS A 178 7.76 3.68 -10.39
C LYS A 178 7.74 2.16 -10.21
N LYS A 179 7.40 1.67 -9.02
CA LYS A 179 7.26 0.23 -8.76
C LYS A 179 6.18 -0.41 -9.62
N ILE A 180 5.05 0.28 -9.84
CA ILE A 180 3.95 -0.22 -10.68
C ILE A 180 4.31 -0.13 -12.15
N SER A 181 4.79 1.01 -12.61
CA SER A 181 4.98 1.32 -14.02
C SER A 181 6.26 0.69 -14.59
N GLY A 182 7.27 0.47 -13.75
CA GLY A 182 8.56 -0.05 -14.21
C GLY A 182 9.14 0.80 -15.35
N LYS A 183 9.32 0.19 -16.52
CA LYS A 183 9.85 0.86 -17.71
C LYS A 183 8.90 1.91 -18.33
N LEU A 184 7.61 1.86 -17.97
CA LEU A 184 6.60 2.81 -18.44
C LEU A 184 6.53 4.06 -17.57
N PHE A 185 7.31 4.11 -16.50
CA PHE A 185 7.33 5.25 -15.59
C PHE A 185 7.72 6.54 -16.31
N ARG A 186 6.92 7.58 -16.10
CA ARG A 186 7.20 8.95 -16.55
C ARG A 186 7.23 9.86 -15.33
N TYR A 187 8.33 10.59 -15.19
CA TYR A 187 8.45 11.61 -14.16
C TYR A 187 7.56 12.81 -14.53
N ASP A 188 6.63 13.17 -13.65
CA ASP A 188 5.88 14.41 -13.73
C ASP A 188 6.40 15.36 -12.62
N SER A 189 6.64 16.61 -12.98
CA SER A 189 7.17 17.66 -12.09
C SER A 189 6.07 18.36 -11.24
N ASN A 190 4.85 17.82 -11.19
CA ASN A 190 3.73 18.41 -10.45
C ASN A 190 3.61 17.88 -9.03
#